data_6e051b9895a79e8a24a433a077ad8e15
#
_entry.id   6e051b9895a79e8a24a433a077ad8e15
#
_cell.length_a   1.000
_cell.length_b   1.000
_cell.length_c   1.000
_cell.angle_alpha   90.00
_cell.angle_beta   90.00
_cell.angle_gamma   90.00
#
_symmetry.space_group_name_H-M   'P 1'
#
loop_
_entity.id
_entity.type
_entity.pdbx_description
1 polymer ?
#
loop_
_entity_poly.entity_id
_entity_poly.type
_entity_poly.pdbx_seq_one_letter_code
_entity_poly.pdbx_strand_id
1 'polypeptide(L)'
;MIFDPVISVGWIVFLLIPPLGFTIWQIARSGGMRARISPIRRLVAVLLLGVAALGPAIPGGTTKEIRSDVDVFVLMDTTTSSNAEDYGDGRTRLDLMKQDLRSVVEQYGGARYSLITFDSAAQVRVPLIADPDAVLSLADTLQVEITDYSQGSTPYQANDLLAERLTASRKDHPSRVRVVVYMGDGEQTATVDGAQSFSAAKGLFDAGAVLGYGTAQGGPMRENNAEVFVDDQYDEATGGATAPPTPQPTPSASPTQPPYLVDPSTGQPAISKIDETVLKKIASDLGVGYQHRAPGSSPTLPDVGNRLGEQVEVKKLSIAERLYWIPAIAAFLLLAWELFIGWRQLAELRTAKPKKVN
;
A
#
# COMPACT_ATOMS: atom_id res chain seq x y z
N MET A 1 2.80 -25.93 -18.21
CA MET A 1 1.49 -25.31 -18.08
C MET A 1 0.92 -25.67 -16.73
N ILE A 2 0.40 -24.71 -16.00
CA ILE A 2 -0.34 -24.88 -14.74
C ILE A 2 -1.78 -24.48 -14.99
N PHE A 3 -2.69 -24.94 -14.12
CA PHE A 3 -4.09 -24.55 -14.17
C PHE A 3 -4.41 -23.72 -12.94
N ASP A 4 -5.01 -22.55 -13.16
CA ASP A 4 -5.48 -21.63 -12.11
C ASP A 4 -6.97 -21.35 -12.35
N PRO A 5 -7.87 -22.24 -11.87
CA PRO A 5 -9.29 -22.16 -12.18
C PRO A 5 -9.92 -20.89 -11.61
N VAL A 6 -10.68 -20.20 -12.44
CA VAL A 6 -11.36 -18.92 -12.08
C VAL A 6 -12.42 -19.14 -10.99
N ILE A 7 -13.05 -20.32 -10.97
CA ILE A 7 -14.01 -20.77 -9.95
C ILE A 7 -13.65 -22.19 -9.52
N SER A 8 -14.19 -22.66 -8.40
CA SER A 8 -13.88 -24.03 -7.96
C SER A 8 -14.22 -25.07 -9.02
N VAL A 9 -13.36 -26.07 -9.17
CA VAL A 9 -13.51 -27.13 -10.19
C VAL A 9 -14.87 -27.80 -10.11
N GLY A 10 -15.45 -27.94 -8.93
CA GLY A 10 -16.78 -28.47 -8.73
C GLY A 10 -17.87 -27.67 -9.46
N TRP A 11 -17.80 -26.35 -9.41
CA TRP A 11 -18.72 -25.48 -10.13
C TRP A 11 -18.49 -25.52 -11.64
N ILE A 12 -17.25 -25.63 -12.11
CA ILE A 12 -16.94 -25.79 -13.54
C ILE A 12 -17.61 -27.05 -14.07
N VAL A 13 -17.44 -28.17 -13.39
CA VAL A 13 -18.04 -29.45 -13.77
C VAL A 13 -19.57 -29.35 -13.76
N PHE A 14 -20.15 -28.81 -12.70
CA PHE A 14 -21.62 -28.64 -12.58
C PHE A 14 -22.21 -27.81 -13.71
N LEU A 15 -21.58 -26.70 -14.09
CA LEU A 15 -22.04 -25.82 -15.18
C LEU A 15 -21.86 -26.41 -16.57
N LEU A 16 -20.87 -27.30 -16.76
CA LEU A 16 -20.58 -27.93 -18.06
C LEU A 16 -21.46 -29.16 -18.34
N ILE A 17 -21.94 -29.88 -17.33
CA ILE A 17 -22.74 -31.10 -17.50
C ILE A 17 -23.98 -30.90 -18.39
N PRO A 18 -24.86 -29.88 -18.15
CA PRO A 18 -26.06 -29.68 -18.95
C PRO A 18 -25.77 -29.40 -20.44
N PRO A 19 -24.90 -28.44 -20.82
CA PRO A 19 -24.62 -28.19 -22.23
C PRO A 19 -23.89 -29.36 -22.93
N LEU A 20 -23.00 -30.08 -22.23
CA LEU A 20 -22.36 -31.28 -22.77
C LEU A 20 -23.39 -32.38 -23.02
N GLY A 21 -24.22 -32.68 -22.04
CA GLY A 21 -25.27 -33.68 -22.17
C GLY A 21 -26.22 -33.37 -23.34
N PHE A 22 -26.62 -32.10 -23.46
CA PHE A 22 -27.50 -31.63 -24.54
C PHE A 22 -26.85 -31.77 -25.93
N THR A 23 -25.59 -31.35 -26.06
CA THR A 23 -24.89 -31.46 -27.36
C THR A 23 -24.64 -32.89 -27.78
N ILE A 24 -24.28 -33.78 -26.83
CA ILE A 24 -24.13 -35.23 -27.08
C ILE A 24 -25.45 -35.84 -27.50
N TRP A 25 -26.54 -35.51 -26.81
CA TRP A 25 -27.89 -36.00 -27.18
C TRP A 25 -28.29 -35.52 -28.59
N GLN A 26 -27.99 -34.28 -28.99
CA GLN A 26 -28.23 -33.79 -30.35
C GLN A 26 -27.45 -34.58 -31.41
N ILE A 27 -26.17 -34.91 -31.14
CA ILE A 27 -25.33 -35.70 -32.03
C ILE A 27 -25.93 -37.10 -32.23
N ALA A 28 -26.35 -37.73 -31.13
CA ALA A 28 -26.93 -39.09 -31.16
C ALA A 28 -28.24 -39.16 -31.95
N ARG A 29 -29.03 -38.07 -31.91
CA ARG A 29 -30.32 -37.99 -32.65
C ARG A 29 -30.22 -37.50 -34.09
N SER A 30 -29.05 -37.05 -34.53
CA SER A 30 -28.84 -36.50 -35.86
C SER A 30 -28.85 -37.61 -36.92
N GLY A 31 -29.78 -37.53 -37.90
CA GLY A 31 -30.03 -38.55 -38.90
C GLY A 31 -29.04 -38.62 -40.07
N GLY A 32 -27.93 -37.86 -40.05
CA GLY A 32 -26.94 -37.90 -41.13
C GLY A 32 -25.70 -37.05 -40.83
N MET A 33 -24.63 -37.27 -41.62
CA MET A 33 -23.32 -36.64 -41.42
C MET A 33 -23.42 -35.08 -41.42
N ARG A 34 -24.18 -34.50 -42.35
CA ARG A 34 -24.33 -33.02 -42.43
C ARG A 34 -25.12 -32.43 -41.26
N ALA A 35 -26.08 -33.19 -40.71
CA ALA A 35 -26.85 -32.78 -39.54
C ALA A 35 -26.03 -32.81 -38.24
N ARG A 36 -24.93 -33.56 -38.20
CA ARG A 36 -24.02 -33.65 -37.03
C ARG A 36 -23.02 -32.51 -36.93
N ILE A 37 -22.80 -31.76 -38.02
CA ILE A 37 -21.76 -30.67 -38.03
C ILE A 37 -22.09 -29.57 -37.02
N SER A 38 -23.34 -29.10 -36.94
CA SER A 38 -23.77 -28.07 -36.01
C SER A 38 -23.61 -28.50 -34.53
N PRO A 39 -24.15 -29.61 -34.06
CA PRO A 39 -23.98 -30.00 -32.67
C PRO A 39 -22.51 -30.38 -32.32
N ILE A 40 -21.69 -30.84 -33.27
CA ILE A 40 -20.24 -31.02 -33.02
C ILE A 40 -19.55 -29.70 -32.79
N ARG A 41 -19.82 -28.63 -33.56
CA ARG A 41 -19.26 -27.31 -33.33
C ARG A 41 -19.63 -26.74 -31.94
N ARG A 42 -20.89 -26.94 -31.53
CA ARG A 42 -21.36 -26.55 -30.17
C ARG A 42 -20.62 -27.35 -29.09
N LEU A 43 -20.44 -28.65 -29.28
CA LEU A 43 -19.67 -29.48 -28.36
C LEU A 43 -18.23 -28.97 -28.21
N VAL A 44 -17.56 -28.66 -29.33
CA VAL A 44 -16.20 -28.10 -29.31
C VAL A 44 -16.17 -26.75 -28.60
N ALA A 45 -17.16 -25.88 -28.85
CA ALA A 45 -17.25 -24.61 -28.16
C ALA A 45 -17.42 -24.77 -26.64
N VAL A 46 -18.26 -25.69 -26.18
CA VAL A 46 -18.45 -26.01 -24.75
C VAL A 46 -17.17 -26.56 -24.11
N LEU A 47 -16.43 -27.43 -24.81
CA LEU A 47 -15.14 -27.93 -24.35
C LEU A 47 -14.09 -26.81 -24.23
N LEU A 48 -14.03 -25.89 -25.21
CA LEU A 48 -13.13 -24.73 -25.16
C LEU A 48 -13.46 -23.81 -24.00
N LEU A 49 -14.74 -23.58 -23.71
CA LEU A 49 -15.16 -22.84 -22.52
C LEU A 49 -14.75 -23.55 -21.24
N GLY A 50 -14.83 -24.87 -21.20
CA GLY A 50 -14.32 -25.63 -20.06
C GLY A 50 -12.82 -25.48 -19.86
N VAL A 51 -12.05 -25.52 -20.95
CA VAL A 51 -10.60 -25.27 -20.91
C VAL A 51 -10.31 -23.85 -20.46
N ALA A 52 -11.08 -22.85 -20.94
CA ALA A 52 -10.94 -21.47 -20.50
C ALA A 52 -11.22 -21.31 -18.99
N ALA A 53 -12.26 -21.97 -18.48
CA ALA A 53 -12.63 -21.94 -17.06
C ALA A 53 -11.60 -22.62 -16.14
N LEU A 54 -10.86 -23.61 -16.64
CA LEU A 54 -9.73 -24.22 -15.94
C LEU A 54 -8.52 -23.27 -15.83
N GLY A 55 -8.51 -22.14 -16.54
CA GLY A 55 -7.50 -21.12 -16.43
C GLY A 55 -6.09 -21.60 -16.79
N PRO A 56 -5.82 -22.06 -18.03
CA PRO A 56 -4.47 -22.42 -18.43
C PRO A 56 -3.54 -21.21 -18.25
N ALA A 57 -2.39 -21.43 -17.63
CA ALA A 57 -1.43 -20.38 -17.33
C ALA A 57 0.01 -20.85 -17.58
N ILE A 58 0.87 -19.90 -17.92
CA ILE A 58 2.30 -20.11 -17.99
C ILE A 58 2.87 -19.88 -16.57
N PRO A 59 3.65 -20.84 -16.04
CA PRO A 59 4.33 -20.60 -14.77
C PRO A 59 5.33 -19.46 -14.96
N GLY A 60 5.26 -18.45 -14.10
CA GLY A 60 6.30 -17.44 -13.96
C GLY A 60 7.57 -18.08 -13.42
N GLY A 61 8.70 -17.40 -13.64
CA GLY A 61 9.97 -17.83 -13.09
C GLY A 61 9.97 -17.87 -11.56
N THR A 62 10.96 -18.52 -11.00
CA THR A 62 11.27 -18.43 -9.56
C THR A 62 11.63 -16.99 -9.23
N THR A 63 10.86 -16.35 -8.38
CA THR A 63 11.25 -15.05 -7.82
C THR A 63 12.28 -15.32 -6.74
N LYS A 64 13.45 -14.73 -6.86
CA LYS A 64 14.43 -14.72 -5.76
C LYS A 64 13.90 -13.75 -4.71
N GLU A 65 13.41 -14.27 -3.61
CA GLU A 65 13.10 -13.46 -2.42
C GLU A 65 14.34 -13.45 -1.53
N ILE A 66 14.83 -12.26 -1.22
CA ILE A 66 15.83 -12.10 -0.16
C ILE A 66 15.04 -12.18 1.15
N ARG A 67 15.33 -13.17 1.98
CA ARG A 67 14.76 -13.29 3.33
C ARG A 67 15.88 -13.16 4.35
N SER A 68 15.69 -12.29 5.31
CA SER A 68 16.59 -12.15 6.43
C SER A 68 15.89 -12.48 7.75
N ASP A 69 16.65 -12.93 8.73
CA ASP A 69 16.15 -13.15 10.09
C ASP A 69 16.21 -11.86 10.93
N VAL A 70 15.88 -10.74 10.32
CA VAL A 70 15.88 -9.42 10.94
C VAL A 70 14.47 -8.83 10.97
N ASP A 71 14.10 -8.23 12.09
CA ASP A 71 12.91 -7.42 12.29
C ASP A 71 13.35 -5.97 12.56
N VAL A 72 12.92 -5.03 11.74
CA VAL A 72 13.29 -3.62 11.86
C VAL A 72 12.07 -2.83 12.34
N PHE A 73 12.22 -2.15 13.47
CA PHE A 73 11.21 -1.25 14.03
C PHE A 73 11.70 0.18 13.85
N VAL A 74 10.99 0.95 13.03
CA VAL A 74 11.28 2.35 12.79
C VAL A 74 10.27 3.19 13.56
N LEU A 75 10.78 4.08 14.41
CA LEU A 75 10.01 5.11 15.09
C LEU A 75 10.24 6.42 14.37
N MET A 76 9.21 7.04 13.87
CA MET A 76 9.30 8.29 13.10
C MET A 76 8.44 9.37 13.75
N ASP A 77 9.08 10.46 14.05
CA ASP A 77 8.45 11.68 14.57
C ASP A 77 7.58 12.33 13.49
N THR A 78 6.29 12.49 13.78
CA THR A 78 5.33 13.17 12.91
C THR A 78 4.69 14.37 13.60
N THR A 79 5.35 14.92 14.60
CA THR A 79 4.94 16.18 15.25
C THR A 79 5.06 17.34 14.29
N THR A 80 4.40 18.47 14.61
CA THR A 80 4.46 19.69 13.80
C THR A 80 5.89 20.18 13.56
N SER A 81 6.82 19.95 14.51
CA SER A 81 8.23 20.32 14.39
C SER A 81 8.97 19.59 13.28
N SER A 82 8.51 18.37 12.91
CA SER A 82 9.06 17.62 11.77
C SER A 82 8.79 18.29 10.41
N ASN A 83 7.88 19.29 10.37
CA ASN A 83 7.63 20.13 9.19
C ASN A 83 8.54 21.38 9.12
N ALA A 84 9.53 21.48 9.98
CA ALA A 84 10.48 22.59 9.97
C ALA A 84 11.41 22.52 8.75
N GLU A 85 11.63 23.69 8.11
CA GLU A 85 12.43 23.85 6.90
C GLU A 85 13.84 24.36 7.24
N ASP A 86 14.66 23.57 7.92
CA ASP A 86 16.02 23.96 8.30
C ASP A 86 17.13 23.44 7.36
N TYR A 87 16.77 22.78 6.26
CA TYR A 87 17.77 22.24 5.32
C TYR A 87 17.89 22.99 3.99
N GLY A 88 17.15 24.11 3.85
CA GLY A 88 17.11 24.87 2.60
C GLY A 88 16.22 24.21 1.53
N ASP A 89 15.98 24.94 0.46
CA ASP A 89 15.15 24.51 -0.68
C ASP A 89 13.73 24.02 -0.32
N GLY A 90 13.19 24.48 0.84
CA GLY A 90 11.87 24.08 1.32
C GLY A 90 11.77 22.62 1.78
N ARG A 91 12.91 21.92 1.96
CA ARG A 91 12.91 20.56 2.49
C ARG A 91 12.69 20.53 3.99
N THR A 92 11.78 19.67 4.41
CA THR A 92 11.43 19.48 5.82
C THR A 92 12.28 18.38 6.47
N ARG A 93 12.25 18.32 7.80
CA ARG A 93 12.87 17.21 8.56
C ARG A 93 12.19 15.88 8.19
N LEU A 94 10.87 15.87 8.01
CA LEU A 94 10.12 14.69 7.60
C LEU A 94 10.57 14.16 6.23
N ASP A 95 10.88 15.05 5.28
CA ASP A 95 11.41 14.64 3.97
C ASP A 95 12.74 13.90 4.09
N LEU A 96 13.65 14.38 4.97
CA LEU A 96 14.91 13.69 5.21
C LEU A 96 14.72 12.36 5.95
N MET A 97 13.77 12.28 6.90
CA MET A 97 13.42 11.02 7.57
C MET A 97 12.89 9.99 6.57
N LYS A 98 12.02 10.39 5.61
CA LYS A 98 11.54 9.52 4.53
C LYS A 98 12.67 9.04 3.62
N GLN A 99 13.63 9.92 3.32
CA GLN A 99 14.83 9.54 2.55
C GLN A 99 15.68 8.52 3.32
N ASP A 100 15.90 8.72 4.62
CA ASP A 100 16.70 7.83 5.44
C ASP A 100 15.99 6.48 5.68
N LEU A 101 14.67 6.44 5.72
CA LEU A 101 13.91 5.19 5.75
C LEU A 101 14.20 4.32 4.51
N ARG A 102 14.39 4.91 3.33
CA ARG A 102 14.81 4.17 2.13
C ARG A 102 16.18 3.50 2.35
N SER A 103 17.13 4.23 2.95
CA SER A 103 18.44 3.69 3.30
C SER A 103 18.36 2.57 4.33
N VAL A 104 17.44 2.66 5.31
CA VAL A 104 17.16 1.57 6.27
C VAL A 104 16.66 0.32 5.54
N VAL A 105 15.72 0.48 4.61
CA VAL A 105 15.17 -0.62 3.83
C VAL A 105 16.23 -1.25 2.93
N GLU A 106 17.08 -0.44 2.30
CA GLU A 106 18.18 -0.92 1.45
C GLU A 106 19.21 -1.71 2.26
N GLN A 107 19.61 -1.21 3.44
CA GLN A 107 20.62 -1.88 4.28
C GLN A 107 20.12 -3.22 4.83
N TYR A 108 18.86 -3.31 5.25
CA TYR A 108 18.28 -4.51 5.83
C TYR A 108 17.46 -5.33 4.84
N GLY A 109 17.86 -5.41 3.59
CA GLY A 109 17.15 -6.13 2.54
C GLY A 109 16.63 -7.50 2.96
N GLY A 110 15.36 -7.78 2.71
CA GLY A 110 14.69 -9.04 3.08
C GLY A 110 14.23 -9.13 4.54
N ALA A 111 14.41 -8.08 5.34
CA ALA A 111 13.87 -7.98 6.69
C ALA A 111 12.36 -7.84 6.72
N ARG A 112 11.76 -7.99 7.90
CA ARG A 112 10.40 -7.50 8.16
C ARG A 112 10.51 -6.12 8.79
N TYR A 113 9.62 -5.22 8.39
CA TYR A 113 9.62 -3.83 8.84
C TYR A 113 8.32 -3.49 9.55
N SER A 114 8.41 -2.72 10.63
CA SER A 114 7.28 -2.08 11.28
C SER A 114 7.55 -0.58 11.34
N LEU A 115 6.58 0.24 10.90
CA LEU A 115 6.65 1.69 10.99
C LEU A 115 5.70 2.18 12.08
N ILE A 116 6.25 2.81 13.08
CA ILE A 116 5.54 3.45 14.19
C ILE A 116 5.75 4.95 14.05
N THR A 117 4.68 5.72 13.96
CA THR A 117 4.75 7.18 14.05
C THR A 117 4.32 7.63 15.44
N PHE A 118 4.81 8.79 15.85
CA PHE A 118 4.39 9.42 17.09
C PHE A 118 4.28 10.92 16.91
N ASP A 119 3.22 11.45 17.46
CA ASP A 119 2.87 12.84 17.60
C ASP A 119 2.22 13.02 18.99
N SER A 120 0.98 13.46 19.09
CA SER A 120 0.18 13.44 20.32
C SER A 120 -0.06 12.02 20.84
N ALA A 121 0.02 11.00 19.98
CA ALA A 121 -0.08 9.58 20.30
C ALA A 121 0.85 8.74 19.43
N ALA A 122 1.30 7.58 19.96
CA ALA A 122 2.05 6.63 19.15
C ALA A 122 1.12 5.67 18.41
N GLN A 123 1.38 5.43 17.11
CA GLN A 123 0.55 4.60 16.25
C GLN A 123 1.39 3.67 15.38
N VAL A 124 0.97 2.41 15.26
CA VAL A 124 1.53 1.48 14.28
C VAL A 124 0.92 1.78 12.91
N ARG A 125 1.68 2.41 12.04
CA ARG A 125 1.26 2.69 10.65
C ARG A 125 1.42 1.48 9.75
N VAL A 126 2.52 0.75 9.93
CA VAL A 126 2.75 -0.54 9.25
C VAL A 126 3.04 -1.58 10.32
N PRO A 127 2.23 -2.65 10.41
CA PRO A 127 2.57 -3.80 11.25
C PRO A 127 3.81 -4.49 10.69
N LEU A 128 4.41 -5.40 11.45
CA LEU A 128 5.64 -6.10 11.06
C LEU A 128 5.42 -6.99 9.82
N ILE A 129 5.83 -6.51 8.64
CA ILE A 129 5.64 -7.18 7.34
C ILE A 129 6.95 -7.27 6.56
N ALA A 130 7.06 -8.25 5.64
CA ALA A 130 8.22 -8.46 4.78
C ALA A 130 8.08 -7.78 3.40
N ASP A 131 7.29 -6.74 3.32
CA ASP A 131 7.04 -5.98 2.07
C ASP A 131 7.64 -4.56 2.21
N PRO A 132 8.84 -4.32 1.68
CA PRO A 132 9.48 -3.02 1.75
C PRO A 132 8.73 -1.94 0.95
N ASP A 133 8.11 -2.31 -0.17
CA ASP A 133 7.42 -1.35 -1.03
C ASP A 133 6.16 -0.80 -0.35
N ALA A 134 5.45 -1.63 0.41
CA ALA A 134 4.31 -1.19 1.21
C ALA A 134 4.73 -0.20 2.30
N VAL A 135 5.89 -0.43 2.96
CA VAL A 135 6.43 0.48 3.98
C VAL A 135 6.81 1.83 3.37
N LEU A 136 7.54 1.80 2.26
CA LEU A 136 7.98 3.02 1.59
C LEU A 136 6.81 3.82 1.00
N SER A 137 5.84 3.14 0.38
CA SER A 137 4.65 3.77 -0.18
C SER A 137 3.81 4.46 0.90
N LEU A 138 3.65 3.81 2.06
CA LEU A 138 2.96 4.45 3.18
C LEU A 138 3.76 5.64 3.72
N ALA A 139 5.08 5.49 3.89
CA ALA A 139 5.93 6.57 4.37
C ALA A 139 5.87 7.81 3.47
N ASP A 140 5.80 7.62 2.16
CA ASP A 140 5.67 8.72 1.19
C ASP A 140 4.37 9.53 1.40
N THR A 141 3.31 8.90 1.90
CA THR A 141 2.03 9.57 2.19
C THR A 141 1.96 10.19 3.59
N LEU A 142 2.95 9.93 4.46
CA LEU A 142 2.96 10.50 5.80
C LEU A 142 3.02 12.04 5.75
N GLN A 143 2.24 12.63 6.62
CA GLN A 143 2.24 14.06 6.92
C GLN A 143 2.44 14.22 8.42
N VAL A 144 2.86 15.41 8.83
CA VAL A 144 2.86 15.76 10.25
C VAL A 144 1.44 15.84 10.79
N GLU A 145 1.28 15.84 12.11
CA GLU A 145 -0.01 16.04 12.76
C GLU A 145 -0.70 17.35 12.29
N ILE A 146 -2.02 17.38 12.42
CA ILE A 146 -2.79 18.60 12.13
C ILE A 146 -2.44 19.64 13.20
N THR A 147 -1.91 20.78 12.77
CA THR A 147 -1.37 21.81 13.65
C THR A 147 -2.39 22.32 14.66
N ASP A 148 -3.65 22.51 14.25
CA ASP A 148 -4.73 23.02 15.11
C ASP A 148 -5.10 22.07 16.26
N TYR A 149 -4.77 20.77 16.12
CA TYR A 149 -5.04 19.75 17.14
C TYR A 149 -3.82 19.38 17.97
N SER A 150 -2.66 19.97 17.68
CA SER A 150 -1.44 19.70 18.45
C SER A 150 -1.59 20.17 19.89
N GLN A 151 -1.38 19.25 20.82
CA GLN A 151 -1.39 19.53 22.28
C GLN A 151 0.03 19.59 22.86
N GLY A 152 1.02 19.75 21.98
CA GLY A 152 2.41 19.54 22.30
C GLY A 152 2.81 18.06 22.20
N SER A 153 4.09 17.83 22.10
CA SER A 153 4.66 16.50 21.85
C SER A 153 5.71 16.15 22.89
N THR A 154 5.92 14.84 23.04
CA THR A 154 7.05 14.30 23.80
C THR A 154 7.78 13.28 22.92
N PRO A 155 9.12 13.37 22.82
CA PRO A 155 9.92 12.42 22.05
C PRO A 155 9.91 11.01 22.63
N TYR A 156 9.34 10.80 23.83
CA TYR A 156 9.18 9.52 24.49
C TYR A 156 7.84 8.82 24.23
N GLN A 157 6.95 9.44 23.46
CA GLN A 157 5.56 8.98 23.25
C GLN A 157 5.47 7.53 22.76
N ALA A 158 6.44 7.08 21.97
CA ALA A 158 6.44 5.73 21.39
C ALA A 158 7.03 4.63 22.31
N ASN A 159 7.52 4.96 23.52
CA ASN A 159 8.21 4.01 24.37
C ASN A 159 7.41 2.74 24.70
N ASP A 160 6.19 2.91 25.20
CA ASP A 160 5.39 1.77 25.65
C ASP A 160 4.90 0.92 24.48
N LEU A 161 4.49 1.57 23.37
CA LEU A 161 4.10 0.87 22.16
C LEU A 161 5.26 0.11 21.53
N LEU A 162 6.47 0.69 21.51
CA LEU A 162 7.67 0.00 21.04
C LEU A 162 7.97 -1.24 21.90
N ALA A 163 7.94 -1.09 23.22
CA ALA A 163 8.20 -2.19 24.14
C ALA A 163 7.19 -3.34 23.97
N GLU A 164 5.91 -3.01 23.79
CA GLU A 164 4.86 -3.99 23.48
C GLU A 164 5.16 -4.75 22.18
N ARG A 165 5.48 -4.03 21.09
CA ARG A 165 5.74 -4.63 19.77
C ARG A 165 7.01 -5.48 19.75
N LEU A 166 8.06 -5.03 20.42
CA LEU A 166 9.29 -5.81 20.57
C LEU A 166 9.05 -7.09 21.36
N THR A 167 8.27 -7.00 22.46
CA THR A 167 7.92 -8.17 23.28
C THR A 167 7.10 -9.18 22.46
N ALA A 168 6.14 -8.73 21.67
CA ALA A 168 5.35 -9.59 20.78
C ALA A 168 6.26 -10.27 19.75
N SER A 169 7.11 -9.51 19.04
CA SER A 169 8.06 -10.08 18.07
C SER A 169 8.99 -11.11 18.71
N ARG A 170 9.47 -10.84 19.94
CA ARG A 170 10.36 -11.76 20.66
C ARG A 170 9.66 -13.06 21.05
N LYS A 171 8.40 -12.98 21.42
CA LYS A 171 7.57 -14.14 21.76
C LYS A 171 7.29 -15.00 20.51
N ASP A 172 6.91 -14.36 19.42
CA ASP A 172 6.51 -15.06 18.20
C ASP A 172 7.69 -15.63 17.42
N HIS A 173 8.84 -14.93 17.42
CA HIS A 173 10.04 -15.29 16.68
C HIS A 173 11.30 -15.03 17.50
N PRO A 174 11.62 -15.86 18.50
CA PRO A 174 12.71 -15.60 19.47
C PRO A 174 14.12 -15.55 18.85
N SER A 175 14.33 -16.24 17.73
CA SER A 175 15.64 -16.31 17.05
C SER A 175 15.96 -15.13 16.14
N ARG A 176 14.97 -14.29 15.80
CA ARG A 176 15.19 -13.15 14.89
C ARG A 176 15.92 -12.01 15.61
N VAL A 177 16.77 -11.31 14.88
CA VAL A 177 17.44 -10.09 15.34
C VAL A 177 16.46 -8.92 15.23
N ARG A 178 16.37 -8.10 16.25
CA ARG A 178 15.53 -6.90 16.29
C ARG A 178 16.40 -5.67 16.22
N VAL A 179 16.10 -4.82 15.26
CA VAL A 179 16.76 -3.52 15.08
C VAL A 179 15.76 -2.43 15.36
N VAL A 180 16.15 -1.43 16.14
CA VAL A 180 15.32 -0.24 16.41
C VAL A 180 16.00 1.00 15.82
N VAL A 181 15.30 1.74 15.00
CA VAL A 181 15.75 3.02 14.45
C VAL A 181 14.77 4.09 14.89
N TYR A 182 15.24 5.02 15.71
CA TYR A 182 14.49 6.20 16.12
C TYR A 182 14.86 7.39 15.22
N MET A 183 13.86 8.11 14.74
CA MET A 183 14.00 9.26 13.87
C MET A 183 13.16 10.41 14.44
N GLY A 184 13.77 11.51 14.84
CA GLY A 184 13.09 12.68 15.39
C GLY A 184 14.03 13.83 15.70
N ASP A 185 13.49 14.95 16.14
CA ASP A 185 14.26 16.14 16.50
C ASP A 185 14.50 16.33 18.00
N GLY A 186 13.83 15.51 18.82
CA GLY A 186 13.97 15.53 20.28
C GLY A 186 13.29 16.71 20.97
N GLU A 187 12.57 17.58 20.25
CA GLU A 187 11.87 18.72 20.83
C GLU A 187 10.74 18.23 21.75
N GLN A 188 10.67 18.78 22.95
CA GLN A 188 9.61 18.49 23.90
C GLN A 188 8.83 19.76 24.20
N THR A 189 7.57 19.79 23.78
CA THR A 189 6.66 20.92 23.99
C THR A 189 5.52 20.59 24.95
N ALA A 190 5.21 19.29 25.14
CA ALA A 190 4.20 18.88 26.12
C ALA A 190 4.79 18.93 27.54
N THR A 191 3.95 19.42 28.48
CA THR A 191 4.25 19.29 29.91
C THR A 191 3.85 17.88 30.34
N VAL A 192 4.81 17.07 30.71
CA VAL A 192 4.58 15.68 31.15
C VAL A 192 5.08 15.50 32.56
N ASP A 193 4.22 14.94 33.43
CA ASP A 193 4.60 14.63 34.82
C ASP A 193 5.53 13.40 34.85
N GLY A 194 6.63 13.53 35.59
CA GLY A 194 7.56 12.44 35.85
C GLY A 194 8.74 12.34 34.88
N ALA A 195 9.67 11.46 35.22
CA ALA A 195 10.86 11.18 34.41
C ALA A 195 10.52 10.31 33.22
N GLN A 196 10.70 10.84 32.02
CA GLN A 196 10.50 10.10 30.78
C GLN A 196 11.77 9.36 30.36
N SER A 197 11.60 8.14 29.82
CA SER A 197 12.71 7.29 29.41
C SER A 197 12.25 6.21 28.44
N PHE A 198 13.14 5.77 27.55
CA PHE A 198 12.96 4.58 26.75
C PHE A 198 13.41 3.29 27.46
N SER A 199 13.48 3.28 28.78
CA SER A 199 13.96 2.14 29.56
C SER A 199 13.09 0.88 29.39
N ALA A 200 11.80 1.00 29.09
CA ALA A 200 10.91 -0.15 28.87
C ALA A 200 11.31 -0.98 27.64
N ALA A 201 11.87 -0.36 26.61
CA ALA A 201 12.34 -1.04 25.40
C ALA A 201 13.76 -1.62 25.56
N LYS A 202 14.52 -1.20 26.59
CA LYS A 202 15.90 -1.61 26.78
C LYS A 202 16.03 -3.13 26.93
N GLY A 203 16.93 -3.74 26.15
CA GLY A 203 17.17 -5.18 26.17
C GLY A 203 16.10 -6.05 25.48
N LEU A 204 15.10 -5.44 24.85
CA LEU A 204 14.11 -6.16 24.05
C LEU A 204 14.52 -6.27 22.57
N PHE A 205 15.57 -5.57 22.15
CA PHE A 205 16.13 -5.58 20.80
C PHE A 205 17.64 -5.78 20.85
N ASP A 206 18.26 -6.06 19.70
CA ASP A 206 19.66 -6.50 19.61
C ASP A 206 20.58 -5.38 19.11
N ALA A 207 20.07 -4.45 18.29
CA ALA A 207 20.83 -3.34 17.73
C ALA A 207 19.92 -2.15 17.42
N GLY A 208 20.48 -0.96 17.30
CA GLY A 208 19.67 0.22 16.95
C GLY A 208 20.49 1.49 16.73
N ALA A 209 19.80 2.53 16.33
CA ALA A 209 20.36 3.86 16.16
C ALA A 209 19.30 4.93 16.48
N VAL A 210 19.75 6.06 17.00
CA VAL A 210 18.96 7.28 17.13
C VAL A 210 19.50 8.28 16.12
N LEU A 211 18.62 8.71 15.21
CA LEU A 211 18.91 9.66 14.15
C LEU A 211 18.21 10.97 14.50
N GLY A 212 18.98 12.06 14.67
CA GLY A 212 18.49 13.37 15.03
C GLY A 212 18.37 14.30 13.82
N TYR A 213 17.23 14.93 13.65
CA TYR A 213 16.91 15.78 12.51
C TYR A 213 16.69 17.22 12.96
N GLY A 214 17.19 18.18 12.17
CA GLY A 214 17.10 19.59 12.44
C GLY A 214 18.47 20.24 12.59
N THR A 215 18.47 21.56 12.79
CA THR A 215 19.68 22.34 13.01
C THR A 215 19.62 23.12 14.33
N ALA A 216 20.78 23.54 14.82
CA ALA A 216 20.85 24.36 16.04
C ALA A 216 20.25 25.79 15.82
N GLN A 217 20.25 26.28 14.58
CA GLN A 217 19.58 27.53 14.19
C GLN A 217 18.06 27.33 14.16
N GLY A 218 17.61 26.12 13.78
CA GLY A 218 16.23 25.79 13.58
C GLY A 218 15.70 26.26 12.23
N GLY A 219 14.46 25.88 11.95
CA GLY A 219 13.72 26.27 10.76
C GLY A 219 12.29 26.67 11.06
N PRO A 220 11.67 27.49 10.19
CA PRO A 220 10.26 27.82 10.30
C PRO A 220 9.42 26.60 10.00
N MET A 221 8.34 26.41 10.76
CA MET A 221 7.40 25.31 10.59
C MET A 221 6.23 25.77 9.71
N ARG A 222 5.84 24.94 8.72
CA ARG A 222 4.58 25.16 8.00
C ARG A 222 3.42 24.55 8.74
N GLU A 223 2.28 25.21 8.66
CA GLU A 223 1.02 24.66 9.14
C GLU A 223 0.64 23.43 8.30
N ASN A 224 0.11 22.42 8.97
CA ASN A 224 -0.61 21.33 8.36
C ASN A 224 -2.06 21.37 8.84
N ASN A 225 -2.80 22.35 8.33
CA ASN A 225 -4.22 22.40 8.56
C ASN A 225 -4.84 21.54 7.47
N ALA A 226 -5.57 20.48 7.84
CA ALA A 226 -6.43 19.80 6.91
C ALA A 226 -7.30 20.89 6.29
N GLU A 227 -7.16 21.13 4.98
CA GLU A 227 -8.21 21.84 4.25
C GLU A 227 -9.47 21.05 4.56
N VAL A 228 -10.25 21.57 5.49
CA VAL A 228 -11.62 21.12 5.67
C VAL A 228 -12.25 21.49 4.34
N PHE A 229 -12.45 20.51 3.47
CA PHE A 229 -13.39 20.63 2.38
C PHE A 229 -14.75 20.80 3.07
N VAL A 230 -15.02 22.02 3.52
CA VAL A 230 -16.36 22.44 3.83
C VAL A 230 -17.00 22.50 2.48
N ASP A 231 -17.70 21.40 2.14
CA ASP A 231 -18.64 21.38 1.06
C ASP A 231 -19.71 22.40 1.47
N ASP A 232 -19.56 23.66 1.02
CA ASP A 232 -20.53 24.75 1.20
C ASP A 232 -21.90 24.44 0.57
N GLN A 233 -22.19 23.17 0.33
CA GLN A 233 -23.42 22.66 -0.31
C GLN A 233 -24.47 22.12 0.68
N TYR A 234 -24.31 22.34 1.99
CA TYR A 234 -25.41 22.15 2.92
C TYR A 234 -25.97 23.50 3.40
N ASP A 235 -26.45 24.32 2.49
CA ASP A 235 -27.47 25.28 2.83
C ASP A 235 -28.81 24.56 2.94
N GLU A 236 -29.29 24.42 4.18
CA GLU A 236 -30.63 23.98 4.48
C GLU A 236 -31.65 24.73 3.61
N ALA A 237 -32.49 23.93 2.96
CA ALA A 237 -33.66 24.39 2.25
C ALA A 237 -34.59 25.23 3.15
N THR A 238 -34.43 26.53 3.08
CA THR A 238 -35.54 27.47 3.36
C THR A 238 -35.80 28.24 2.09
N GLY A 239 -37.01 28.00 1.57
CA GLY A 239 -37.45 28.49 0.28
C GLY A 239 -37.42 30.00 0.14
N GLY A 240 -37.03 30.45 -1.02
CA GLY A 240 -37.36 31.78 -1.51
C GLY A 240 -36.35 32.39 -2.45
N ALA A 241 -36.72 32.46 -3.72
CA ALA A 241 -36.35 33.46 -4.74
C ALA A 241 -34.95 33.39 -5.37
N THR A 242 -34.96 32.91 -6.58
CA THR A 242 -34.06 33.15 -7.72
C THR A 242 -33.18 34.41 -7.61
N ALA A 243 -31.87 34.22 -7.45
CA ALA A 243 -30.87 35.20 -7.86
C ALA A 243 -30.09 34.65 -9.08
N PRO A 244 -29.65 35.50 -10.03
CA PRO A 244 -28.94 35.05 -11.22
C PRO A 244 -27.54 34.51 -10.83
N PRO A 245 -27.00 33.54 -11.61
CA PRO A 245 -25.70 32.91 -11.28
C PRO A 245 -24.58 33.94 -11.33
N THR A 246 -23.95 34.14 -10.18
CA THR A 246 -22.68 34.85 -10.07
C THR A 246 -21.59 34.03 -10.76
N PRO A 247 -20.68 34.62 -11.54
CA PRO A 247 -19.61 33.90 -12.19
C PRO A 247 -18.74 33.20 -11.12
N GLN A 248 -18.66 31.86 -11.18
CA GLN A 248 -17.71 31.09 -10.37
C GLN A 248 -16.28 31.59 -10.63
N PRO A 249 -15.49 31.87 -9.61
CA PRO A 249 -14.08 32.13 -9.80
C PRO A 249 -13.44 30.87 -10.37
N THR A 250 -12.81 31.01 -11.50
CA THR A 250 -12.00 29.98 -12.17
C THR A 250 -10.92 29.52 -11.19
N PRO A 251 -10.74 28.22 -10.91
CA PRO A 251 -9.62 27.76 -10.09
C PRO A 251 -8.34 27.85 -10.92
N SER A 252 -7.69 29.02 -10.85
CA SER A 252 -6.34 29.25 -11.35
C SER A 252 -5.51 29.72 -10.17
N ALA A 253 -5.30 28.84 -9.20
CA ALA A 253 -4.26 29.00 -8.20
C ALA A 253 -3.39 27.76 -8.29
N SER A 254 -2.12 27.94 -8.67
CA SER A 254 -1.05 27.01 -8.31
C SER A 254 -1.19 26.68 -6.82
N PRO A 255 -0.94 25.44 -6.37
CA PRO A 255 -1.06 25.11 -4.96
C PRO A 255 -0.16 26.08 -4.17
N THR A 256 -0.78 27.03 -3.49
CA THR A 256 -0.09 27.95 -2.59
C THR A 256 0.42 27.08 -1.44
N GLN A 257 1.73 27.11 -1.18
CA GLN A 257 2.28 26.38 -0.04
C GLN A 257 1.56 26.85 1.25
N PRO A 258 1.28 25.92 2.21
CA PRO A 258 0.67 26.31 3.48
C PRO A 258 1.45 27.43 4.15
N PRO A 259 0.79 28.34 4.88
CA PRO A 259 1.47 29.41 5.59
C PRO A 259 2.38 28.84 6.67
N TYR A 260 3.34 29.66 7.13
CA TYR A 260 4.13 29.31 8.30
C TYR A 260 3.31 29.48 9.57
N LEU A 261 3.47 28.54 10.50
CA LEU A 261 2.94 28.69 11.85
C LEU A 261 3.52 29.96 12.49
N VAL A 262 2.65 30.79 13.06
CA VAL A 262 3.04 32.07 13.68
C VAL A 262 3.19 31.88 15.18
N ASP A 263 4.31 32.30 15.71
CA ASP A 263 4.50 32.46 17.17
C ASP A 263 3.63 33.62 17.69
N PRO A 264 2.62 33.33 18.53
CA PRO A 264 1.68 34.34 19.00
C PRO A 264 2.33 35.44 19.85
N SER A 265 3.52 35.21 20.39
CA SER A 265 4.23 36.17 21.22
C SER A 265 5.01 37.19 20.38
N THR A 266 5.49 36.80 19.22
CA THR A 266 6.36 37.64 18.37
C THR A 266 5.70 38.06 17.07
N GLY A 267 4.65 37.39 16.62
CA GLY A 267 4.03 37.56 15.31
C GLY A 267 4.91 37.16 14.13
N GLN A 268 6.00 36.44 14.40
CA GLN A 268 6.93 35.91 13.39
C GLN A 268 6.72 34.42 13.18
N PRO A 269 7.26 33.83 12.11
CA PRO A 269 7.23 32.38 11.94
C PRO A 269 7.81 31.63 13.15
N ALA A 270 7.09 30.65 13.65
CA ALA A 270 7.54 29.81 14.76
C ALA A 270 8.73 28.96 14.31
N ILE A 271 9.79 29.00 15.08
CA ILE A 271 11.06 28.31 14.78
C ILE A 271 11.21 27.12 15.72
N SER A 272 11.28 25.92 15.13
CA SER A 272 11.65 24.70 15.85
C SER A 272 13.14 24.44 15.73
N LYS A 273 13.76 23.91 16.80
CA LYS A 273 15.19 23.58 16.87
C LYS A 273 15.37 22.13 17.34
N ILE A 274 16.43 21.49 16.85
CA ILE A 274 16.79 20.17 17.35
C ILE A 274 17.21 20.24 18.83
N ASP A 275 16.74 19.27 19.64
CA ASP A 275 17.26 19.03 20.99
C ASP A 275 18.15 17.79 21.02
N GLU A 276 19.42 17.97 20.71
CA GLU A 276 20.40 16.89 20.76
C GLU A 276 20.62 16.33 22.17
N THR A 277 20.33 17.09 23.22
CA THR A 277 20.50 16.63 24.60
C THR A 277 19.49 15.52 24.89
N VAL A 278 18.23 15.76 24.49
CA VAL A 278 17.16 14.76 24.62
C VAL A 278 17.45 13.55 23.74
N LEU A 279 17.84 13.72 22.49
CA LEU A 279 18.16 12.63 21.57
C LEU A 279 19.32 11.77 22.05
N LYS A 280 20.38 12.37 22.59
CA LYS A 280 21.51 11.65 23.21
C LYS A 280 21.08 10.90 24.47
N LYS A 281 20.12 11.46 25.23
CA LYS A 281 19.52 10.76 26.36
C LYS A 281 18.73 9.52 25.90
N ILE A 282 17.90 9.67 24.86
CA ILE A 282 17.17 8.55 24.27
C ILE A 282 18.14 7.46 23.80
N ALA A 283 19.21 7.83 23.11
CA ALA A 283 20.24 6.88 22.67
C ALA A 283 20.88 6.14 23.85
N SER A 284 21.18 6.85 24.94
CA SER A 284 21.71 6.26 26.18
C SER A 284 20.71 5.34 26.87
N ASP A 285 19.45 5.73 26.96
CA ASP A 285 18.37 4.94 27.55
C ASP A 285 18.19 3.60 26.79
N LEU A 286 18.21 3.66 25.47
CA LEU A 286 18.15 2.49 24.59
C LEU A 286 19.47 1.70 24.54
N GLY A 287 20.61 2.31 24.85
CA GLY A 287 21.94 1.71 24.75
C GLY A 287 22.45 1.63 23.31
N VAL A 288 22.11 2.62 22.46
CA VAL A 288 22.46 2.69 21.03
C VAL A 288 23.24 3.94 20.69
N GLY A 289 23.78 4.01 19.45
CA GLY A 289 24.47 5.19 18.95
C GLY A 289 23.50 6.32 18.57
N TYR A 290 23.96 7.56 18.70
CA TYR A 290 23.30 8.75 18.19
C TYR A 290 24.04 9.30 16.98
N GLN A 291 23.29 9.75 15.96
CA GLN A 291 23.83 10.46 14.81
C GLN A 291 22.95 11.67 14.48
N HIS A 292 23.57 12.85 14.41
CA HIS A 292 22.92 14.02 13.81
C HIS A 292 22.89 13.84 12.29
N ARG A 293 21.72 14.05 11.71
CA ARG A 293 21.47 13.86 10.28
C ARG A 293 21.52 15.20 9.54
N ALA A 294 22.20 15.18 8.39
CA ALA A 294 22.23 16.31 7.47
C ALA A 294 22.02 15.82 6.05
N PRO A 295 21.42 16.65 5.16
CA PRO A 295 21.25 16.31 3.76
C PRO A 295 22.58 15.93 3.09
N GLY A 296 22.55 14.91 2.22
CA GLY A 296 23.74 14.46 1.48
C GLY A 296 24.65 13.49 2.24
N SER A 297 24.37 13.19 3.51
CA SER A 297 25.04 12.12 4.24
C SER A 297 24.14 10.88 4.35
N SER A 298 24.70 9.68 4.48
CA SER A 298 23.94 8.46 4.72
C SER A 298 23.78 8.20 6.22
N PRO A 299 22.67 7.59 6.68
CA PRO A 299 22.53 7.19 8.07
C PRO A 299 23.53 6.08 8.43
N THR A 300 24.13 6.18 9.62
CA THR A 300 24.96 5.11 10.17
C THR A 300 24.07 4.15 10.93
N LEU A 301 23.79 3.02 10.30
CA LEU A 301 22.92 2.00 10.87
C LEU A 301 23.78 0.83 11.38
N PRO A 302 23.34 0.12 12.46
CA PRO A 302 24.11 -0.98 13.00
C PRO A 302 24.23 -2.14 12.02
N ASP A 303 25.41 -2.74 11.96
CA ASP A 303 25.63 -3.98 11.21
C ASP A 303 25.06 -5.17 12.01
N VAL A 304 24.24 -5.98 11.39
CA VAL A 304 23.67 -7.20 11.96
C VAL A 304 24.38 -8.48 11.46
N GLY A 305 25.50 -8.32 10.78
CA GLY A 305 26.37 -9.41 10.31
C GLY A 305 25.68 -10.35 9.32
N ASN A 306 26.03 -11.64 9.37
CA ASN A 306 25.54 -12.70 8.48
C ASN A 306 24.03 -13.01 8.64
N ARG A 307 23.29 -12.21 9.37
CA ARG A 307 21.82 -12.33 9.53
C ARG A 307 21.04 -11.59 8.44
N LEU A 308 21.73 -10.79 7.62
CA LEU A 308 21.20 -10.26 6.37
C LEU A 308 21.04 -11.41 5.39
N GLY A 309 19.88 -11.53 4.81
CA GLY A 309 19.39 -12.74 4.18
C GLY A 309 20.26 -13.32 3.07
N GLU A 310 20.43 -14.64 3.10
CA GLU A 310 20.72 -15.41 1.92
C GLU A 310 19.58 -15.27 0.89
N GLN A 311 19.94 -15.21 -0.38
CA GLN A 311 18.97 -15.29 -1.47
C GLN A 311 18.33 -16.68 -1.43
N VAL A 312 17.17 -16.78 -0.82
CA VAL A 312 16.41 -18.03 -0.83
C VAL A 312 15.59 -18.02 -2.12
N GLU A 313 15.84 -18.97 -3.00
CA GLU A 313 14.93 -19.23 -4.12
C GLU A 313 13.58 -19.72 -3.57
N VAL A 314 12.67 -18.79 -3.34
CA VAL A 314 11.30 -19.18 -3.05
C VAL A 314 10.64 -19.54 -4.36
N LYS A 315 10.33 -20.82 -4.51
CA LYS A 315 9.53 -21.34 -5.61
C LYS A 315 8.07 -20.88 -5.42
N LYS A 316 7.83 -19.57 -5.42
CA LYS A 316 6.48 -19.07 -5.67
C LYS A 316 6.19 -19.41 -7.13
N LEU A 317 5.23 -20.28 -7.35
CA LEU A 317 4.60 -20.46 -8.65
C LEU A 317 3.88 -19.15 -8.99
N SER A 318 4.65 -18.13 -9.38
CA SER A 318 4.05 -16.90 -9.90
C SER A 318 3.42 -17.27 -11.25
N ILE A 319 2.20 -16.81 -11.46
CA ILE A 319 1.52 -16.92 -12.74
C ILE A 319 2.05 -15.76 -13.58
N ALA A 320 2.90 -16.03 -14.58
CA ALA A 320 3.42 -14.98 -15.46
C ALA A 320 2.33 -14.47 -16.40
N GLU A 321 1.52 -15.38 -16.95
CA GLU A 321 0.47 -15.02 -17.89
C GLU A 321 -0.68 -16.03 -17.85
N ARG A 322 -1.90 -15.52 -17.81
CA ARG A 322 -3.12 -16.33 -17.89
C ARG A 322 -3.58 -16.41 -19.35
N LEU A 323 -3.68 -17.62 -19.88
CA LEU A 323 -4.00 -17.87 -21.29
C LEU A 323 -5.48 -18.23 -21.53
N TYR A 324 -6.36 -18.04 -20.54
CA TYR A 324 -7.79 -18.40 -20.66
C TYR A 324 -8.52 -17.68 -21.81
N TRP A 325 -8.04 -16.52 -22.24
CA TRP A 325 -8.61 -15.73 -23.32
C TRP A 325 -8.49 -16.41 -24.69
N ILE A 326 -7.46 -17.25 -24.93
CA ILE A 326 -7.26 -17.94 -26.20
C ILE A 326 -8.41 -18.93 -26.46
N PRO A 327 -8.69 -19.93 -25.59
CA PRO A 327 -9.81 -20.83 -25.79
C PRO A 327 -11.17 -20.12 -25.68
N ALA A 328 -11.27 -19.02 -24.91
CA ALA A 328 -12.50 -18.23 -24.83
C ALA A 328 -12.84 -17.53 -26.17
N ILE A 329 -11.85 -16.90 -26.83
CA ILE A 329 -12.03 -16.31 -28.16
C ILE A 329 -12.42 -17.37 -29.19
N ALA A 330 -11.74 -18.52 -29.20
CA ALA A 330 -12.05 -19.61 -30.12
C ALA A 330 -13.51 -20.12 -29.93
N ALA A 331 -13.94 -20.29 -28.68
CA ALA A 331 -15.32 -20.66 -28.37
C ALA A 331 -16.32 -19.58 -28.82
N PHE A 332 -16.03 -18.30 -28.57
CA PHE A 332 -16.85 -17.19 -29.00
C PHE A 332 -17.03 -17.16 -30.52
N LEU A 333 -15.96 -17.31 -31.29
CA LEU A 333 -16.03 -17.33 -32.76
C LEU A 333 -16.87 -18.51 -33.29
N LEU A 334 -16.74 -19.71 -32.68
CA LEU A 334 -17.57 -20.87 -33.06
C LEU A 334 -19.07 -20.62 -32.76
N LEU A 335 -19.40 -20.05 -31.63
CA LEU A 335 -20.77 -19.73 -31.26
C LEU A 335 -21.35 -18.59 -32.11
N ALA A 336 -20.59 -17.54 -32.40
CA ALA A 336 -20.98 -16.46 -33.29
C ALA A 336 -21.27 -16.99 -34.72
N TRP A 337 -20.42 -17.87 -35.22
CA TRP A 337 -20.64 -18.56 -36.51
C TRP A 337 -21.93 -19.40 -36.52
N GLU A 338 -22.19 -20.10 -35.44
CA GLU A 338 -23.41 -20.89 -35.28
C GLU A 338 -24.67 -20.02 -35.27
N LEU A 339 -24.63 -18.90 -34.55
CA LEU A 339 -25.72 -17.93 -34.54
C LEU A 339 -25.94 -17.32 -35.93
N PHE A 340 -24.87 -16.99 -36.65
CA PHE A 340 -24.96 -16.46 -38.01
C PHE A 340 -25.65 -17.45 -38.99
N ILE A 341 -25.28 -18.75 -38.92
CA ILE A 341 -25.94 -19.78 -39.74
C ILE A 341 -27.40 -19.90 -39.33
N GLY A 342 -27.73 -19.94 -38.06
CA GLY A 342 -29.11 -19.99 -37.58
C GLY A 342 -29.95 -18.80 -38.04
N TRP A 343 -29.36 -17.61 -38.00
CA TRP A 343 -30.02 -16.39 -38.47
C TRP A 343 -30.31 -16.44 -39.99
N ARG A 344 -29.35 -16.90 -40.80
CA ARG A 344 -29.56 -17.09 -42.23
C ARG A 344 -30.72 -18.06 -42.53
N GLN A 345 -30.76 -19.20 -41.83
CA GLN A 345 -31.82 -20.17 -41.96
C GLN A 345 -33.21 -19.62 -41.62
N LEU A 346 -33.28 -18.79 -40.53
CA LEU A 346 -34.51 -18.11 -40.16
C LEU A 346 -34.93 -17.04 -41.18
N ALA A 347 -33.96 -16.33 -41.76
CA ALA A 347 -34.24 -15.34 -42.80
C ALA A 347 -34.82 -15.98 -44.08
N GLU A 348 -34.28 -17.17 -44.49
CA GLU A 348 -34.79 -17.93 -45.63
C GLU A 348 -36.22 -18.42 -45.39
N LEU A 349 -36.56 -18.86 -44.18
CA LEU A 349 -37.92 -19.26 -43.81
C LEU A 349 -38.94 -18.09 -43.87
N ARG A 350 -38.51 -16.89 -43.55
CA ARG A 350 -39.35 -15.69 -43.62
C ARG A 350 -39.63 -15.21 -45.05
N THR A 351 -38.75 -15.52 -45.98
CA THR A 351 -38.91 -15.16 -47.41
C THR A 351 -39.64 -16.21 -48.24
N ALA A 352 -39.83 -17.44 -47.71
CA ALA A 352 -40.59 -18.47 -48.35
C ALA A 352 -42.09 -18.08 -48.42
N LYS A 353 -42.58 -17.66 -49.59
CA LYS A 353 -44.01 -17.42 -49.82
C LYS A 353 -44.82 -18.72 -49.64
N PRO A 354 -46.00 -18.66 -49.00
CA PRO A 354 -46.86 -19.85 -48.91
C PRO A 354 -47.22 -20.34 -50.32
N LYS A 355 -46.89 -21.58 -50.58
CA LYS A 355 -47.37 -22.27 -51.81
C LYS A 355 -48.90 -22.29 -51.78
N LYS A 356 -49.56 -21.58 -52.71
CA LYS A 356 -51.01 -21.70 -52.92
C LYS A 356 -51.29 -23.15 -53.25
N VAL A 357 -52.05 -23.79 -52.41
CA VAL A 357 -52.69 -25.10 -52.71
C VAL A 357 -53.85 -24.78 -53.59
N ASN A 358 -53.80 -25.25 -54.86
CA ASN A 358 -54.97 -25.34 -55.78
C ASN A 358 -55.74 -26.60 -55.47
#